data_50bc2d273b6041add9bbbd1d1ed9a3ea
#
_entry.id   50bc2d273b6041add9bbbd1d1ed9a3ea
#
_cell.length_a   1.000
_cell.length_b   1.000
_cell.length_c   1.000
_cell.angle_alpha   90.00
_cell.angle_beta   90.00
_cell.angle_gamma   90.00
#
_symmetry.space_group_name_H-M   'P 1'
#
loop_
_entity.id
_entity.type
_entity.pdbx_description
1 polymer ?
#
loop_
_entity_poly.entity_id
_entity_poly.type
_entity_poly.pdbx_seq_one_letter_code
_entity_poly.pdbx_strand_id
1 'polypeptide(L)'
;MRPLFSPREVALSVIGAVIVFCHTPSYASPWIEANDSFLRSSMLALSDGGLLSGPTSTFPLRWSLVTEQAGKSDAGKLKNELAYFNYSLQSAKLNRGNRRFAVKGGGEESQNNWFSDVSRDEWAVEASYEHLSNSFAFRWNGRYQDRNNDQEFSFKESYLAFNAGKALVDISSLPKWWGHGWNHNLILSTSGEDLDVGLSWMGDTRVIGVWNVNINITQLDDLDYDYRTSFRYVSQLSSWLEFGLSNHYWFEANKSRAESSQSQAAVDARASLPQYLDIQHSVYTELASAQKQAGLGAYMIGWSGHRPIGGSSLRIAIEYQSIDADERYKIRESTLDNYLQSSYLLNKSWTISGYFQLKNDHKISIVVATQESLDAERKKQNKYQLSYQLPMLKGQVKLMADVTDDNNESETYLWSQYEFRF
;
A
#
# COMPACT_ATOMS: atom_id res chain seq x y z
N MET A 1 32.24 22.53 -2.94
CA MET A 1 32.38 21.56 -4.05
C MET A 1 31.04 21.52 -4.77
N ARG A 2 30.99 21.85 -6.06
CA ARG A 2 29.75 21.76 -6.84
C ARG A 2 29.38 20.27 -7.01
N PRO A 3 28.11 19.87 -6.93
CA PRO A 3 27.73 18.48 -7.22
C PRO A 3 28.11 18.16 -8.67
N LEU A 4 28.77 17.02 -8.87
CA LEU A 4 29.32 16.57 -10.16
C LEU A 4 28.25 16.23 -11.21
N PHE A 5 26.99 16.11 -10.82
CA PHE A 5 25.86 15.83 -11.73
C PHE A 5 24.59 16.55 -11.27
N SER A 6 23.85 17.09 -12.22
CA SER A 6 22.51 17.60 -11.93
C SER A 6 21.51 16.44 -11.83
N PRO A 7 20.41 16.58 -11.09
CA PRO A 7 19.35 15.54 -11.02
C PRO A 7 18.83 15.09 -12.39
N ARG A 8 18.83 15.99 -13.37
CA ARG A 8 18.46 15.68 -14.77
C ARG A 8 19.46 14.76 -15.46
N GLU A 9 20.76 14.92 -15.19
CA GLU A 9 21.78 14.08 -15.79
C GLU A 9 21.82 12.68 -15.18
N VAL A 10 21.49 12.54 -13.91
CA VAL A 10 21.33 11.24 -13.25
C VAL A 10 20.12 10.50 -13.80
N ALA A 11 19.00 11.17 -13.96
CA ALA A 11 17.79 10.59 -14.56
C ALA A 11 18.02 10.13 -16.00
N LEU A 12 18.69 10.95 -16.83
CA LEU A 12 19.03 10.61 -18.21
C LEU A 12 20.04 9.47 -18.30
N SER A 13 21.01 9.38 -17.37
CA SER A 13 21.99 8.29 -17.34
C SER A 13 21.36 6.95 -16.93
N VAL A 14 20.39 6.95 -16.03
CA VAL A 14 19.63 5.74 -15.63
C VAL A 14 18.78 5.26 -16.80
N ILE A 15 18.12 6.15 -17.54
CA ILE A 15 17.32 5.81 -18.73
C ILE A 15 18.20 5.22 -19.84
N GLY A 16 19.41 5.73 -20.03
CA GLY A 16 20.35 5.24 -21.06
C GLY A 16 20.90 3.83 -20.78
N ALA A 17 21.06 3.44 -19.52
CA ALA A 17 21.62 2.14 -19.13
C ALA A 17 20.61 0.97 -19.24
N VAL A 18 19.31 1.24 -19.23
CA VAL A 18 18.23 0.22 -19.19
C VAL A 18 17.96 -0.41 -20.58
N ILE A 19 18.38 0.23 -21.67
CA ILE A 19 18.04 -0.21 -23.04
C ILE A 19 18.76 -1.50 -23.49
N VAL A 20 19.75 -2.01 -22.75
CA VAL A 20 20.65 -3.07 -23.23
C VAL A 20 20.29 -4.51 -22.81
N PHE A 21 19.34 -4.73 -21.88
CA PHE A 21 19.03 -6.08 -21.39
C PHE A 21 17.58 -6.50 -21.66
N CYS A 22 17.32 -6.97 -22.88
CA CYS A 22 16.09 -7.70 -23.20
C CYS A 22 16.36 -9.20 -23.26
N HIS A 23 15.50 -10.02 -22.59
CA HIS A 23 14.83 -11.23 -23.10
C HIS A 23 14.40 -12.18 -21.98
N THR A 24 13.16 -12.05 -21.55
CA THR A 24 12.28 -13.19 -21.21
C THR A 24 10.82 -12.70 -21.25
N PRO A 25 9.90 -13.40 -21.91
CA PRO A 25 8.52 -12.96 -22.04
C PRO A 25 7.76 -13.17 -20.75
N SER A 26 7.22 -12.10 -20.19
CA SER A 26 6.22 -12.16 -19.12
C SER A 26 5.14 -11.12 -19.40
N TYR A 27 3.95 -11.59 -19.78
CA TYR A 27 2.77 -10.77 -19.95
C TYR A 27 2.04 -10.71 -18.59
N ALA A 28 2.18 -9.64 -17.84
CA ALA A 28 1.33 -9.37 -16.69
C ALA A 28 1.44 -7.90 -16.27
N SER A 29 0.36 -7.31 -15.75
CA SER A 29 0.52 -6.11 -14.91
C SER A 29 1.68 -6.38 -13.95
N PRO A 30 2.66 -5.47 -13.85
CA PRO A 30 3.85 -5.78 -13.05
C PRO A 30 3.53 -5.96 -11.57
N TRP A 31 2.40 -5.40 -11.09
CA TRP A 31 2.09 -5.29 -9.66
C TRP A 31 0.71 -5.76 -9.24
N ILE A 32 0.65 -6.17 -7.96
CA ILE A 32 -0.53 -6.16 -7.11
C ILE A 32 -0.55 -4.79 -6.44
N GLU A 33 -1.62 -4.04 -6.62
CA GLU A 33 -1.75 -2.69 -6.08
C GLU A 33 -2.24 -2.69 -4.62
N ALA A 34 -2.05 -1.55 -3.92
CA ALA A 34 -2.47 -1.36 -2.54
C ALA A 34 -3.98 -1.08 -2.38
N ASN A 35 -4.81 -1.41 -3.38
CA ASN A 35 -6.22 -1.03 -3.48
C ASN A 35 -7.20 -2.18 -3.25
N ASP A 36 -6.75 -3.42 -3.08
CA ASP A 36 -7.61 -4.59 -2.84
C ASP A 36 -7.25 -5.32 -1.54
N SER A 37 -7.96 -4.99 -0.46
CA SER A 37 -7.82 -5.64 0.85
C SER A 37 -8.21 -7.12 0.83
N PHE A 38 -9.10 -7.55 -0.07
CA PHE A 38 -9.52 -8.95 -0.16
C PHE A 38 -8.50 -9.82 -0.89
N LEU A 39 -7.86 -9.28 -1.93
CA LEU A 39 -6.73 -9.95 -2.57
C LEU A 39 -5.54 -10.07 -1.60
N ARG A 40 -5.24 -9.00 -0.86
CA ARG A 40 -4.24 -9.03 0.22
C ARG A 40 -4.60 -10.06 1.28
N SER A 41 -5.87 -10.14 1.70
CA SER A 41 -6.35 -11.14 2.66
C SER A 41 -6.12 -12.57 2.16
N SER A 42 -6.49 -12.87 0.92
CA SER A 42 -6.30 -14.19 0.32
C SER A 42 -4.82 -14.54 0.19
N MET A 43 -3.99 -13.61 -0.28
CA MET A 43 -2.55 -13.79 -0.41
C MET A 43 -1.88 -14.07 0.94
N LEU A 44 -2.23 -13.31 1.99
CA LEU A 44 -1.70 -13.53 3.33
C LEU A 44 -2.16 -14.87 3.93
N ALA A 45 -3.42 -15.29 3.69
CA ALA A 45 -3.90 -16.62 4.15
C ALA A 45 -3.12 -17.76 3.49
N LEU A 46 -2.85 -17.65 2.19
CA LEU A 46 -2.04 -18.61 1.45
C LEU A 46 -0.58 -18.62 1.91
N SER A 47 -0.01 -17.44 2.21
CA SER A 47 1.35 -17.33 2.77
C SER A 47 1.42 -17.95 4.17
N ASP A 48 0.46 -17.65 5.07
CA ASP A 48 0.36 -18.24 6.41
C ASP A 48 0.15 -19.74 6.36
N GLY A 49 -0.59 -20.23 5.36
CA GLY A 49 -0.78 -21.67 5.08
C GLY A 49 0.43 -22.33 4.40
N GLY A 50 1.47 -21.55 4.06
CA GLY A 50 2.68 -22.03 3.39
C GLY A 50 2.41 -22.50 1.94
N LEU A 51 1.39 -21.98 1.28
CA LEU A 51 1.07 -22.25 -0.13
C LEU A 51 1.72 -21.23 -1.07
N LEU A 52 2.02 -20.03 -0.59
CA LEU A 52 2.76 -19.01 -1.30
C LEU A 52 4.08 -18.73 -0.61
N SER A 53 5.10 -18.42 -1.40
CA SER A 53 6.39 -17.92 -0.93
C SER A 53 6.64 -16.53 -1.51
N GLY A 54 7.41 -15.72 -0.77
CA GLY A 54 7.79 -14.37 -1.11
C GLY A 54 7.23 -13.35 -0.12
N PRO A 55 7.93 -12.21 0.02
CA PRO A 55 7.52 -11.15 0.92
C PRO A 55 6.20 -10.51 0.46
N THR A 56 5.37 -10.11 1.41
CA THR A 56 3.99 -9.65 1.18
C THR A 56 3.71 -8.24 1.69
N SER A 57 4.72 -7.55 2.22
CA SER A 57 4.57 -6.30 2.96
C SER A 57 4.95 -5.04 2.17
N THR A 58 5.08 -5.13 0.84
CA THR A 58 5.53 -3.99 0.03
C THR A 58 4.64 -3.82 -1.19
N PHE A 59 3.72 -2.88 -1.15
CA PHE A 59 2.83 -2.54 -2.27
C PHE A 59 3.26 -1.22 -2.92
N PRO A 60 3.18 -1.10 -4.26
CA PRO A 60 2.79 -2.11 -5.24
C PRO A 60 3.71 -3.34 -5.17
N LEU A 61 3.11 -4.53 -5.09
CA LEU A 61 3.84 -5.79 -4.93
C LEU A 61 4.00 -6.48 -6.28
N ARG A 62 5.23 -6.79 -6.69
CA ARG A 62 5.46 -7.51 -7.96
C ARG A 62 4.87 -8.91 -7.92
N TRP A 63 4.06 -9.28 -8.93
CA TRP A 63 3.54 -10.64 -9.07
C TRP A 63 4.64 -11.71 -9.10
N SER A 64 5.79 -11.37 -9.65
CA SER A 64 6.94 -12.28 -9.73
C SER A 64 7.60 -12.59 -8.39
N LEU A 65 7.34 -11.82 -7.35
CA LEU A 65 7.83 -12.08 -5.99
C LEU A 65 7.02 -13.15 -5.29
N VAL A 66 5.74 -13.28 -5.61
CA VAL A 66 4.82 -14.20 -4.94
C VAL A 66 4.59 -15.41 -5.84
N THR A 67 5.11 -16.56 -5.44
CA THR A 67 5.07 -17.79 -6.22
C THR A 67 4.41 -18.92 -5.43
N GLU A 68 3.68 -19.79 -6.13
CA GLU A 68 3.15 -21.01 -5.53
C GLU A 68 4.31 -21.95 -5.13
N GLN A 69 4.23 -22.52 -3.94
CA GLN A 69 5.21 -23.50 -3.51
C GLN A 69 5.02 -24.80 -4.26
N ALA A 70 6.03 -25.20 -5.02
CA ALA A 70 6.03 -26.48 -5.73
C ALA A 70 5.83 -27.67 -4.77
N GLY A 71 4.88 -28.55 -5.09
CA GLY A 71 4.61 -29.76 -4.33
C GLY A 71 3.50 -29.65 -3.27
N LYS A 72 2.97 -28.49 -2.98
CA LYS A 72 1.77 -28.30 -2.14
C LYS A 72 0.53 -28.06 -3.00
N SER A 73 0.15 -29.04 -3.83
CA SER A 73 -1.00 -28.92 -4.73
C SER A 73 -2.36 -28.97 -4.02
N ASP A 74 -2.41 -29.45 -2.77
CA ASP A 74 -3.66 -29.52 -2.02
C ASP A 74 -3.82 -28.26 -1.16
N ALA A 75 -4.60 -27.31 -1.66
CA ALA A 75 -4.97 -26.11 -0.93
C ALA A 75 -5.91 -26.40 0.27
N GLY A 76 -6.41 -27.63 0.40
CA GLY A 76 -7.28 -28.01 1.51
C GLY A 76 -8.46 -27.06 1.66
N LYS A 77 -8.54 -26.39 2.81
CA LYS A 77 -9.59 -25.41 3.13
C LYS A 77 -9.39 -24.05 2.44
N LEU A 78 -8.19 -23.72 1.93
CA LEU A 78 -7.87 -22.46 1.27
C LEU A 78 -8.09 -22.47 -0.26
N LYS A 79 -8.94 -23.35 -0.76
CA LYS A 79 -9.23 -23.48 -2.21
C LYS A 79 -9.81 -22.22 -2.83
N ASN A 80 -10.66 -21.50 -2.10
CA ASN A 80 -11.28 -20.28 -2.60
C ASN A 80 -10.29 -19.12 -2.67
N GLU A 81 -9.43 -19.01 -1.66
CA GLU A 81 -8.37 -18.03 -1.61
C GLU A 81 -7.36 -18.26 -2.74
N LEU A 82 -6.99 -19.50 -2.99
CA LEU A 82 -6.11 -19.87 -4.11
C LEU A 82 -6.79 -19.59 -5.46
N ALA A 83 -8.08 -19.92 -5.59
CA ALA A 83 -8.83 -19.66 -6.81
C ALA A 83 -8.94 -18.14 -7.08
N TYR A 84 -9.19 -17.32 -6.05
CA TYR A 84 -9.26 -15.86 -6.18
C TYR A 84 -7.90 -15.26 -6.53
N PHE A 85 -6.82 -15.69 -5.87
CA PHE A 85 -5.45 -15.28 -6.17
C PHE A 85 -5.08 -15.63 -7.62
N ASN A 86 -5.34 -16.88 -8.04
CA ASN A 86 -5.06 -17.33 -9.40
C ASN A 86 -5.90 -16.63 -10.46
N TYR A 87 -7.17 -16.36 -10.17
CA TYR A 87 -8.01 -15.55 -11.05
C TYR A 87 -7.42 -14.15 -11.25
N SER A 88 -7.00 -13.48 -10.17
CA SER A 88 -6.38 -12.16 -10.22
C SER A 88 -5.08 -12.18 -11.01
N LEU A 89 -4.22 -13.18 -10.78
CA LEU A 89 -2.97 -13.37 -11.51
C LEU A 89 -3.21 -13.64 -13.01
N GLN A 90 -4.18 -14.49 -13.35
CA GLN A 90 -4.51 -14.77 -14.76
C GLN A 90 -5.15 -13.56 -15.44
N SER A 91 -5.97 -12.80 -14.74
CA SER A 91 -6.55 -11.55 -15.25
C SER A 91 -5.44 -10.54 -15.56
N ALA A 92 -4.46 -10.39 -14.66
CA ALA A 92 -3.29 -9.57 -14.89
C ALA A 92 -2.47 -10.03 -16.09
N LYS A 93 -2.24 -11.35 -16.24
CA LYS A 93 -1.48 -11.94 -17.37
C LYS A 93 -2.17 -11.80 -18.73
N LEU A 94 -3.49 -11.88 -18.75
CA LEU A 94 -4.26 -11.91 -20.00
C LEU A 94 -4.71 -10.54 -20.48
N ASN A 95 -4.24 -9.46 -19.86
CA ASN A 95 -4.68 -8.10 -20.19
C ASN A 95 -6.21 -7.91 -20.11
N ARG A 96 -6.88 -8.72 -19.29
CA ARG A 96 -8.33 -8.64 -19.11
C ARG A 96 -8.67 -7.50 -18.18
N GLY A 97 -9.65 -6.68 -18.58
CA GLY A 97 -10.03 -5.51 -17.81
C GLY A 97 -8.96 -4.42 -17.79
N ASN A 98 -8.15 -4.36 -18.86
CA ASN A 98 -7.11 -3.35 -19.04
C ASN A 98 -7.67 -1.95 -19.33
N ARG A 99 -8.98 -1.85 -19.54
CA ARG A 99 -9.70 -0.59 -19.64
C ARG A 99 -10.66 -0.50 -18.45
N ARG A 100 -10.58 0.59 -17.75
CA ARG A 100 -11.41 0.86 -16.57
C ARG A 100 -12.12 2.19 -16.76
N PHE A 101 -13.36 2.21 -16.37
CA PHE A 101 -14.14 3.42 -16.21
C PHE A 101 -14.80 3.39 -14.83
N ALA A 102 -14.67 4.47 -14.08
CA ALA A 102 -15.28 4.57 -12.77
C ALA A 102 -15.96 5.93 -12.58
N VAL A 103 -17.07 5.90 -11.85
CA VAL A 103 -17.75 7.10 -11.36
C VAL A 103 -17.83 6.99 -9.86
N LYS A 104 -17.48 8.05 -9.17
CA LYS A 104 -17.42 8.14 -7.72
C LYS A 104 -18.24 9.34 -7.28
N GLY A 105 -18.85 9.24 -6.10
CA GLY A 105 -19.57 10.36 -5.52
C GLY A 105 -19.96 10.09 -4.09
N GLY A 106 -19.96 11.16 -3.28
CA GLY A 106 -20.27 11.08 -1.87
C GLY A 106 -20.71 12.41 -1.30
N GLY A 107 -20.70 12.49 0.01
CA GLY A 107 -20.82 13.71 0.75
C GLY A 107 -19.52 14.51 0.74
N GLU A 108 -19.17 15.09 1.86
CA GLU A 108 -17.91 15.82 2.02
C GLU A 108 -16.68 14.92 1.92
N GLU A 109 -15.52 15.50 1.62
CA GLU A 109 -14.24 14.80 1.57
C GLU A 109 -13.94 14.14 2.93
N SER A 110 -13.62 12.86 2.92
CA SER A 110 -13.16 12.13 4.11
C SER A 110 -11.84 11.44 3.82
N GLN A 111 -10.89 11.56 4.71
CA GLN A 111 -9.58 10.91 4.60
C GLN A 111 -9.37 9.94 5.76
N ASN A 112 -9.32 8.66 5.45
CA ASN A 112 -8.73 7.66 6.32
C ASN A 112 -7.56 7.02 5.57
N ASN A 113 -6.43 6.88 6.22
CA ASN A 113 -5.23 6.33 5.61
C ASN A 113 -5.09 4.84 5.96
N TRP A 114 -6.10 4.05 5.64
CA TRP A 114 -6.12 2.61 5.83
C TRP A 114 -5.79 1.89 4.53
N PHE A 115 -5.31 0.66 4.61
CA PHE A 115 -5.01 -0.12 3.41
C PHE A 115 -6.26 -0.26 2.53
N SER A 116 -6.10 -0.02 1.24
CA SER A 116 -7.18 0.03 0.24
C SER A 116 -8.20 1.15 0.43
N ASP A 117 -7.92 2.12 1.27
CA ASP A 117 -8.75 3.30 1.30
C ASP A 117 -8.51 4.13 0.04
N VAL A 118 -9.55 4.66 -0.52
CA VAL A 118 -9.50 5.47 -1.74
C VAL A 118 -9.74 6.92 -1.35
N SER A 119 -9.07 7.82 -2.04
CA SER A 119 -9.37 9.24 -1.90
C SER A 119 -10.85 9.47 -2.19
N ARG A 120 -11.53 10.17 -1.32
CA ARG A 120 -12.97 10.39 -1.35
C ARG A 120 -13.21 11.82 -1.72
N ASP A 121 -13.17 12.05 -3.00
CA ASP A 121 -13.58 13.30 -3.59
C ASP A 121 -15.10 13.41 -3.52
N GLU A 122 -15.68 14.61 -3.49
CA GLU A 122 -17.14 14.80 -3.53
C GLU A 122 -17.72 14.09 -4.73
N TRP A 123 -17.08 14.20 -5.90
CA TRP A 123 -17.32 13.35 -7.05
C TRP A 123 -16.06 13.23 -7.91
N ALA A 124 -15.96 12.13 -8.64
CA ALA A 124 -14.91 11.93 -9.62
C ALA A 124 -15.39 11.05 -10.77
N VAL A 125 -14.87 11.32 -11.96
CA VAL A 125 -14.97 10.45 -13.13
C VAL A 125 -13.56 10.05 -13.54
N GLU A 126 -13.34 8.75 -13.72
CA GLU A 126 -12.05 8.18 -13.99
C GLU A 126 -12.10 7.25 -15.19
N ALA A 127 -11.11 7.36 -16.07
CA ALA A 127 -10.93 6.45 -17.19
C ALA A 127 -9.46 6.04 -17.27
N SER A 128 -9.19 4.75 -17.40
CA SER A 128 -7.83 4.25 -17.55
C SER A 128 -7.69 3.22 -18.66
N TYR A 129 -6.49 3.19 -19.22
CA TYR A 129 -6.05 2.18 -20.16
C TYR A 129 -4.67 1.67 -19.76
N GLU A 130 -4.53 0.36 -19.68
CA GLU A 130 -3.27 -0.32 -19.36
C GLU A 130 -2.83 -1.16 -20.55
N HIS A 131 -1.58 -1.06 -20.91
CA HIS A 131 -0.95 -1.88 -21.95
C HIS A 131 0.21 -2.67 -21.36
N LEU A 132 0.26 -3.95 -21.71
CA LEU A 132 1.27 -4.87 -21.23
C LEU A 132 2.02 -5.48 -22.39
N SER A 133 3.34 -5.47 -22.30
CA SER A 133 4.27 -6.10 -23.22
C SER A 133 5.28 -6.97 -22.46
N ASN A 134 6.13 -7.68 -23.14
CA ASN A 134 7.15 -8.55 -22.53
C ASN A 134 8.17 -7.79 -21.68
N SER A 135 8.56 -6.61 -22.13
CA SER A 135 9.63 -5.82 -21.54
C SER A 135 9.16 -4.51 -20.95
N PHE A 136 7.96 -4.05 -21.27
CA PHE A 136 7.42 -2.82 -20.72
C PHE A 136 5.92 -2.93 -20.47
N ALA A 137 5.44 -2.14 -19.54
CA ALA A 137 4.04 -1.94 -19.26
C ALA A 137 3.78 -0.47 -19.01
N PHE A 138 2.60 0.01 -19.39
CA PHE A 138 2.19 1.35 -18.99
C PHE A 138 0.70 1.38 -18.69
N ARG A 139 0.32 2.24 -17.76
CA ARG A 139 -1.05 2.66 -17.53
C ARG A 139 -1.14 4.17 -17.68
N TRP A 140 -2.13 4.58 -18.42
CA TRP A 140 -2.57 5.95 -18.43
C TRP A 140 -3.92 6.04 -17.73
N ASN A 141 -4.01 6.83 -16.68
CA ASN A 141 -5.21 7.05 -15.91
C ASN A 141 -5.52 8.55 -15.91
N GLY A 142 -6.69 8.91 -16.39
CA GLY A 142 -7.20 10.28 -16.33
C GLY A 142 -8.36 10.34 -15.35
N ARG A 143 -8.26 11.23 -14.37
CA ARG A 143 -9.29 11.51 -13.37
C ARG A 143 -9.67 12.98 -13.41
N TYR A 144 -10.97 13.24 -13.49
CA TYR A 144 -11.54 14.57 -13.29
C TYR A 144 -12.37 14.53 -12.00
N GLN A 145 -12.06 15.37 -11.06
CA GLN A 145 -12.60 15.31 -9.71
C GLN A 145 -12.91 16.69 -9.17
N ASP A 146 -13.82 16.73 -8.20
CA ASP A 146 -14.09 17.91 -7.37
C ASP A 146 -13.52 17.64 -5.97
N ARG A 147 -12.65 18.54 -5.52
CA ARG A 147 -12.03 18.49 -4.21
C ARG A 147 -12.15 19.86 -3.57
N ASN A 148 -12.90 19.96 -2.47
CA ASN A 148 -13.12 21.22 -1.76
C ASN A 148 -13.65 22.35 -2.66
N ASN A 149 -14.60 22.07 -3.57
CA ASN A 149 -15.11 22.97 -4.60
C ASN A 149 -14.06 23.47 -5.61
N ASP A 150 -12.93 22.78 -5.72
CA ASP A 150 -11.93 23.01 -6.76
C ASP A 150 -11.88 21.82 -7.72
N GLN A 151 -12.18 22.12 -9.00
CA GLN A 151 -12.24 21.08 -10.03
C GLN A 151 -10.86 20.92 -10.66
N GLU A 152 -10.31 19.73 -10.52
CA GLU A 152 -8.99 19.41 -11.04
C GLU A 152 -8.99 18.19 -11.95
N PHE A 153 -8.06 18.18 -12.89
CA PHE A 153 -7.74 17.00 -13.69
C PHE A 153 -6.39 16.44 -13.27
N SER A 154 -6.34 15.16 -12.98
CA SER A 154 -5.13 14.50 -12.51
C SER A 154 -4.81 13.22 -13.28
N PHE A 155 -3.53 12.83 -13.28
CA PHE A 155 -3.01 11.59 -13.84
C PHE A 155 -2.57 10.60 -12.75
N LYS A 156 -3.16 10.68 -11.56
CA LYS A 156 -2.90 9.75 -10.47
C LYS A 156 -3.07 8.30 -10.91
N GLU A 157 -2.31 7.38 -10.30
CA GLU A 157 -2.30 5.95 -10.62
C GLU A 157 -1.80 5.62 -12.05
N SER A 158 -1.15 6.56 -12.74
CA SER A 158 -0.47 6.30 -14.01
C SER A 158 0.93 5.74 -13.77
N TYR A 159 1.43 4.95 -14.73
CA TYR A 159 2.80 4.45 -14.67
C TYR A 159 3.36 4.07 -16.04
N LEU A 160 4.70 4.04 -16.10
CA LEU A 160 5.49 3.42 -17.18
C LEU A 160 6.56 2.54 -16.51
N ALA A 161 6.62 1.27 -16.86
CA ALA A 161 7.51 0.30 -16.23
C ALA A 161 8.29 -0.51 -17.27
N PHE A 162 9.55 -0.77 -16.98
CA PHE A 162 10.46 -1.58 -17.81
C PHE A 162 10.98 -2.77 -17.00
N ASN A 163 10.74 -3.97 -17.54
CA ASN A 163 11.16 -5.21 -16.91
C ASN A 163 12.49 -5.67 -17.50
N ALA A 164 13.51 -5.74 -16.65
CA ALA A 164 14.84 -6.27 -16.97
C ALA A 164 15.12 -7.57 -16.18
N GLY A 165 14.19 -8.51 -16.20
CA GLY A 165 14.26 -9.79 -15.49
C GLY A 165 14.12 -9.64 -13.99
N LYS A 166 15.23 -9.70 -13.22
CA LYS A 166 15.20 -9.50 -11.77
C LYS A 166 14.98 -8.05 -11.36
N ALA A 167 15.27 -7.09 -12.24
CA ALA A 167 15.07 -5.67 -12.02
C ALA A 167 13.80 -5.18 -12.73
N LEU A 168 13.11 -4.23 -12.12
CA LEU A 168 12.00 -3.46 -12.69
C LEU A 168 12.30 -1.99 -12.42
N VAL A 169 12.28 -1.18 -13.45
CA VAL A 169 12.41 0.27 -13.36
C VAL A 169 11.09 0.89 -13.73
N ASP A 170 10.64 1.87 -12.98
CA ASP A 170 9.37 2.53 -13.24
C ASP A 170 9.42 4.05 -13.01
N ILE A 171 8.50 4.71 -13.69
CA ILE A 171 8.06 6.06 -13.39
C ILE A 171 6.58 5.93 -13.10
N SER A 172 6.15 6.28 -11.90
CA SER A 172 4.78 6.00 -11.47
C SER A 172 4.25 7.01 -10.48
N SER A 173 2.92 7.13 -10.44
CA SER A 173 2.16 7.79 -9.38
C SER A 173 1.23 6.78 -8.70
N LEU A 174 1.73 5.58 -8.42
CA LEU A 174 0.95 4.53 -7.78
C LEU A 174 0.93 4.69 -6.26
N PRO A 175 -0.23 4.44 -5.62
CA PRO A 175 -0.30 4.38 -4.16
C PRO A 175 0.68 3.34 -3.61
N LYS A 176 1.38 3.70 -2.53
CA LYS A 176 2.32 2.83 -1.85
C LYS A 176 1.85 2.48 -0.46
N TRP A 177 2.09 1.23 -0.08
CA TRP A 177 1.91 0.75 1.28
C TRP A 177 3.06 -0.19 1.62
N TRP A 178 3.97 0.26 2.47
CA TRP A 178 5.11 -0.53 2.96
C TRP A 178 4.91 -0.83 4.43
N GLY A 179 4.90 -2.10 4.78
CA GLY A 179 4.64 -2.57 6.12
C GLY A 179 3.53 -3.62 6.19
N HIS A 180 3.39 -4.20 7.37
CA HIS A 180 2.44 -5.29 7.61
C HIS A 180 1.07 -4.82 8.07
N GLY A 181 0.95 -3.60 8.58
CA GLY A 181 -0.27 -3.07 9.13
C GLY A 181 -1.41 -2.98 8.11
N TRP A 182 -2.65 -3.08 8.58
CA TRP A 182 -3.88 -2.97 7.82
C TRP A 182 -4.48 -1.56 7.91
N ASN A 183 -4.41 -1.00 9.11
CA ASN A 183 -5.01 0.30 9.43
C ASN A 183 -3.97 1.28 9.96
N HIS A 184 -2.83 0.79 10.40
CA HIS A 184 -1.69 1.58 10.83
C HIS A 184 -0.49 1.28 9.97
N ASN A 185 0.34 2.29 9.73
CA ASN A 185 1.55 2.18 8.94
C ASN A 185 2.59 3.19 9.43
N LEU A 186 3.69 2.69 9.95
CA LEU A 186 4.80 3.52 10.44
C LEU A 186 5.95 3.62 9.43
N ILE A 187 5.81 2.98 8.26
CA ILE A 187 6.89 2.90 7.28
C ILE A 187 6.63 3.82 6.10
N LEU A 188 5.65 3.51 5.28
CA LEU A 188 5.27 4.34 4.14
C LEU A 188 3.85 4.03 3.68
N SER A 189 3.02 5.06 3.64
CA SER A 189 1.72 5.04 2.98
C SER A 189 1.59 6.28 2.11
N THR A 190 1.23 6.15 0.85
CA THR A 190 0.99 7.28 -0.06
C THR A 190 -0.27 7.07 -0.89
N SER A 191 -0.97 8.14 -1.20
CA SER A 191 -2.19 8.14 -2.02
C SER A 191 -1.91 8.04 -3.52
N GLY A 192 -0.64 8.10 -3.97
CA GLY A 192 -0.28 8.10 -5.38
C GLY A 192 -0.44 9.46 -6.06
N GLU A 193 -0.30 10.54 -5.30
CA GLU A 193 -0.32 11.91 -5.85
C GLU A 193 1.02 12.31 -6.43
N ASP A 194 2.11 11.89 -5.78
CA ASP A 194 3.47 12.24 -6.14
C ASP A 194 4.02 11.40 -7.28
N LEU A 195 4.90 11.99 -8.08
CA LEU A 195 5.62 11.29 -9.13
C LEU A 195 6.88 10.62 -8.57
N ASP A 196 6.98 9.32 -8.76
CA ASP A 196 8.11 8.50 -8.34
C ASP A 196 8.92 7.98 -9.54
N VAL A 197 10.24 7.94 -9.36
CA VAL A 197 11.13 7.10 -10.17
C VAL A 197 11.61 5.95 -9.31
N GLY A 198 11.29 4.73 -9.70
CA GLY A 198 11.49 3.52 -8.91
C GLY A 198 12.43 2.51 -9.54
N LEU A 199 13.14 1.78 -8.69
CA LEU A 199 13.88 0.56 -9.02
C LEU A 199 13.49 -0.52 -8.02
N SER A 200 12.97 -1.63 -8.52
CA SER A 200 12.71 -2.84 -7.73
C SER A 200 13.63 -3.96 -8.20
N TRP A 201 14.39 -4.54 -7.29
CA TRP A 201 15.30 -5.66 -7.59
C TRP A 201 15.03 -6.82 -6.66
N MET A 202 14.83 -8.01 -7.23
CA MET A 202 14.44 -9.21 -6.49
C MET A 202 15.41 -10.37 -6.69
N GLY A 203 15.42 -11.27 -5.73
CA GLY A 203 16.19 -12.50 -5.81
C GLY A 203 15.71 -13.56 -4.81
N ASP A 204 16.32 -14.73 -4.93
CA ASP A 204 16.14 -15.85 -4.01
C ASP A 204 17.50 -16.44 -3.66
N THR A 205 17.73 -16.67 -2.38
CA THR A 205 18.95 -17.30 -1.88
C THR A 205 18.63 -18.24 -0.72
N ARG A 206 19.47 -19.24 -0.49
CA ARG A 206 19.28 -20.21 0.61
C ARG A 206 19.35 -19.59 2.00
N VAL A 207 20.04 -18.46 2.15
CA VAL A 207 20.31 -17.86 3.47
C VAL A 207 19.23 -16.87 3.86
N ILE A 208 18.83 -16.00 2.93
CA ILE A 208 17.87 -14.91 3.19
C ILE A 208 16.51 -15.14 2.52
N GLY A 209 16.31 -16.29 1.86
CA GLY A 209 15.05 -16.65 1.18
C GLY A 209 14.77 -15.75 -0.02
N VAL A 210 13.49 -15.58 -0.32
CA VAL A 210 13.01 -14.65 -1.37
C VAL A 210 13.07 -13.23 -0.84
N TRP A 211 13.73 -12.35 -1.56
CA TRP A 211 13.94 -10.97 -1.13
C TRP A 211 13.66 -9.96 -2.25
N ASN A 212 13.37 -8.74 -1.84
CA ASN A 212 13.22 -7.59 -2.73
C ASN A 212 13.86 -6.34 -2.14
N VAL A 213 14.48 -5.54 -3.00
CA VAL A 213 14.97 -4.19 -2.72
C VAL A 213 14.17 -3.22 -3.57
N ASN A 214 13.63 -2.19 -2.95
CA ASN A 214 13.00 -1.07 -3.64
C ASN A 214 13.74 0.22 -3.31
N ILE A 215 14.01 1.01 -4.33
CA ILE A 215 14.59 2.35 -4.21
C ILE A 215 13.69 3.28 -5.01
N ASN A 216 13.18 4.32 -4.38
CA ASN A 216 12.34 5.32 -5.04
C ASN A 216 12.88 6.72 -4.79
N ILE A 217 12.78 7.55 -5.79
CA ILE A 217 12.99 9.00 -5.68
C ILE A 217 11.65 9.64 -6.05
N THR A 218 11.05 10.33 -5.08
CA THR A 218 9.76 10.98 -5.19
C THR A 218 9.97 12.47 -5.29
N GLN A 219 9.33 13.11 -6.27
CA GLN A 219 9.17 14.55 -6.28
C GLN A 219 7.93 14.87 -5.43
N LEU A 220 8.07 15.80 -4.49
CA LEU A 220 7.02 16.20 -3.57
C LEU A 220 6.49 17.58 -3.99
N ASP A 221 5.18 17.73 -3.98
CA ASP A 221 4.52 19.01 -4.21
C ASP A 221 4.27 19.77 -2.90
N ASP A 222 5.25 19.75 -1.98
CA ASP A 222 5.10 20.31 -0.66
C ASP A 222 6.08 21.46 -0.35
N LEU A 223 5.74 22.18 0.70
CA LEU A 223 6.36 23.45 1.08
C LEU A 223 7.74 23.29 1.76
N ASP A 224 8.02 22.13 2.38
CA ASP A 224 9.22 21.95 3.21
C ASP A 224 10.34 21.17 2.52
N TYR A 225 10.00 20.25 1.62
CA TYR A 225 10.98 19.43 0.91
C TYR A 225 10.59 19.21 -0.55
N ASP A 226 11.56 19.31 -1.44
CA ASP A 226 11.35 19.08 -2.87
C ASP A 226 11.33 17.58 -3.23
N TYR A 227 12.09 16.77 -2.47
CA TYR A 227 12.32 15.37 -2.81
C TYR A 227 12.37 14.47 -1.58
N ARG A 228 11.92 13.22 -1.79
CA ARG A 228 12.13 12.10 -0.87
C ARG A 228 12.84 10.97 -1.60
N THR A 229 13.89 10.44 -1.00
CA THR A 229 14.47 9.14 -1.39
C THR A 229 14.02 8.09 -0.39
N SER A 230 13.46 6.98 -0.88
CA SER A 230 12.98 5.88 -0.06
C SER A 230 13.71 4.60 -0.45
N PHE A 231 14.21 3.89 0.56
CA PHE A 231 14.83 2.57 0.43
C PHE A 231 14.03 1.57 1.24
N ARG A 232 13.76 0.38 0.67
CA ARG A 232 13.21 -0.76 1.40
C ARG A 232 13.89 -2.04 0.96
N TYR A 233 14.34 -2.80 1.93
CA TYR A 233 14.70 -4.21 1.80
C TYR A 233 13.66 -5.04 2.53
N VAL A 234 13.15 -6.10 1.90
CA VAL A 234 12.25 -7.05 2.53
C VAL A 234 12.64 -8.47 2.12
N SER A 235 12.53 -9.39 3.05
CA SER A 235 12.90 -10.78 2.83
C SER A 235 11.97 -11.73 3.59
N GLN A 236 11.53 -12.78 2.92
CA GLN A 236 10.94 -13.95 3.58
C GLN A 236 12.04 -14.93 3.92
N LEU A 237 12.57 -14.83 5.15
CA LEU A 237 13.67 -15.64 5.65
C LEU A 237 13.32 -17.11 5.75
N SER A 238 12.07 -17.41 6.02
CA SER A 238 11.52 -18.76 6.09
C SER A 238 10.04 -18.75 5.75
N SER A 239 9.40 -19.89 5.59
CA SER A 239 7.96 -19.97 5.30
C SER A 239 7.07 -19.32 6.35
N TRP A 240 7.58 -19.03 7.53
CA TRP A 240 6.84 -18.44 8.65
C TRP A 240 7.35 -17.07 9.10
N LEU A 241 8.48 -16.56 8.56
CA LEU A 241 9.09 -15.30 9.01
C LEU A 241 9.44 -14.41 7.83
N GLU A 242 8.86 -13.22 7.82
CA GLU A 242 9.17 -12.10 6.94
C GLU A 242 9.76 -10.95 7.75
N PHE A 243 10.75 -10.26 7.19
CA PHE A 243 11.46 -9.16 7.82
C PHE A 243 11.69 -8.04 6.82
N GLY A 244 11.58 -6.79 7.26
CA GLY A 244 11.80 -5.60 6.45
C GLY A 244 12.67 -4.55 7.12
N LEU A 245 13.41 -3.81 6.29
CA LEU A 245 14.18 -2.62 6.66
C LEU A 245 13.82 -1.50 5.72
N SER A 246 13.63 -0.29 6.24
CA SER A 246 13.31 0.89 5.44
C SER A 246 14.07 2.11 5.92
N ASN A 247 14.37 2.99 4.98
CA ASN A 247 14.92 4.30 5.26
C ASN A 247 14.34 5.32 4.30
N HIS A 248 13.93 6.46 4.82
CA HIS A 248 13.45 7.60 4.07
C HIS A 248 14.35 8.79 4.35
N TYR A 249 14.62 9.58 3.32
CA TYR A 249 15.42 10.78 3.39
C TYR A 249 14.76 11.89 2.58
N TRP A 250 14.36 12.96 3.25
CA TRP A 250 13.75 14.16 2.66
C TRP A 250 14.79 15.25 2.53
N PHE A 251 14.77 16.00 1.44
CA PHE A 251 15.72 17.08 1.20
C PHE A 251 15.18 18.14 0.23
N GLU A 252 15.71 19.33 0.38
CA GLU A 252 15.53 20.45 -0.55
C GLU A 252 16.70 20.51 -1.52
N ALA A 253 16.42 20.75 -2.82
CA ALA A 253 17.44 20.76 -3.86
C ALA A 253 18.44 21.93 -3.75
N ASN A 254 18.01 23.06 -3.20
CA ASN A 254 18.74 24.32 -3.24
C ASN A 254 19.35 24.78 -1.91
N LYS A 255 19.17 24.02 -0.82
CA LYS A 255 19.70 24.37 0.50
C LYS A 255 20.83 23.45 0.94
N SER A 256 21.66 23.94 1.88
CA SER A 256 22.75 23.14 2.43
C SER A 256 22.22 21.98 3.26
N ARG A 257 22.83 20.80 3.09
CA ARG A 257 22.41 19.51 3.64
C ARG A 257 22.12 19.48 5.15
N ALA A 258 22.71 20.39 5.92
CA ALA A 258 22.60 20.38 7.39
C ALA A 258 21.33 21.04 7.94
N GLU A 259 20.70 21.92 7.17
CA GLU A 259 19.58 22.76 7.65
C GLU A 259 18.23 22.34 7.07
N SER A 260 18.23 21.52 6.00
CA SER A 260 17.04 21.23 5.19
C SER A 260 16.87 19.76 4.86
N SER A 261 17.27 18.85 5.73
CA SER A 261 17.08 17.41 5.50
C SER A 261 16.58 16.69 6.74
N GLN A 262 15.76 15.67 6.51
CA GLN A 262 15.25 14.77 7.54
C GLN A 262 15.42 13.33 7.11
N SER A 263 15.63 12.42 8.06
CA SER A 263 15.68 10.98 7.78
C SER A 263 14.84 10.21 8.78
N GLN A 264 14.30 9.10 8.33
CA GLN A 264 13.58 8.13 9.14
C GLN A 264 14.07 6.73 8.80
N ALA A 265 14.35 5.93 9.83
CA ALA A 265 14.62 4.50 9.69
C ALA A 265 13.49 3.71 10.33
N ALA A 266 13.14 2.59 9.71
CA ALA A 266 12.12 1.69 10.23
C ALA A 266 12.52 0.22 10.01
N VAL A 267 12.04 -0.64 10.90
CA VAL A 267 12.15 -2.09 10.79
C VAL A 267 10.79 -2.71 11.02
N ASP A 268 10.52 -3.80 10.34
CA ASP A 268 9.27 -4.55 10.51
C ASP A 268 9.50 -6.05 10.42
N ALA A 269 8.64 -6.79 11.08
CA ALA A 269 8.67 -8.25 11.03
C ALA A 269 7.25 -8.82 11.13
N ARG A 270 7.05 -9.97 10.49
CA ARG A 270 5.81 -10.75 10.57
C ARG A 270 6.15 -12.22 10.76
N ALA A 271 5.50 -12.85 11.73
CA ALA A 271 5.61 -14.27 11.98
C ALA A 271 4.25 -14.96 11.80
N SER A 272 4.16 -15.91 10.85
CA SER A 272 3.02 -16.81 10.73
C SER A 272 3.06 -17.82 11.85
N LEU A 273 1.91 -18.03 12.50
CA LEU A 273 1.78 -18.93 13.62
C LEU A 273 1.19 -20.28 13.15
N PRO A 274 1.41 -21.37 13.90
CA PRO A 274 0.78 -22.64 13.58
C PRO A 274 -0.76 -22.51 13.54
N GLN A 275 -1.38 -23.13 12.53
CA GLN A 275 -2.83 -23.11 12.37
C GLN A 275 -3.55 -23.59 13.64
N TYR A 276 -4.56 -22.85 14.07
CA TYR A 276 -5.39 -23.21 15.21
C TYR A 276 -6.88 -23.02 14.88
N LEU A 277 -7.72 -24.02 15.13
CA LEU A 277 -9.17 -24.01 14.84
C LEU A 277 -9.51 -23.57 13.40
N ASP A 278 -8.71 -24.01 12.42
CA ASP A 278 -8.82 -23.64 11.01
C ASP A 278 -8.52 -22.16 10.71
N ILE A 279 -7.92 -21.45 11.65
CA ILE A 279 -7.48 -20.06 11.47
C ILE A 279 -6.02 -20.07 11.04
N GLN A 280 -5.74 -19.48 9.89
CA GLN A 280 -4.41 -19.08 9.46
C GLN A 280 -4.13 -17.71 10.07
N HIS A 281 -3.11 -17.59 10.90
CA HIS A 281 -2.88 -16.36 11.62
C HIS A 281 -1.40 -15.99 11.77
N SER A 282 -1.17 -14.71 11.96
CA SER A 282 0.16 -14.13 12.11
C SER A 282 0.17 -12.97 13.09
N VAL A 283 1.31 -12.75 13.70
CA VAL A 283 1.64 -11.54 14.48
C VAL A 283 2.65 -10.72 13.70
N TYR A 284 2.59 -9.40 13.84
CA TYR A 284 3.50 -8.49 13.16
C TYR A 284 3.77 -7.24 13.99
N THR A 285 4.89 -6.60 13.70
CA THR A 285 5.30 -5.37 14.38
C THR A 285 6.03 -4.46 13.40
N GLU A 286 5.90 -3.17 13.61
CA GLU A 286 6.65 -2.11 12.95
C GLU A 286 7.27 -1.21 14.03
N LEU A 287 8.53 -0.86 13.83
CA LEU A 287 9.28 0.01 14.72
C LEU A 287 9.93 1.09 13.85
N ALA A 288 9.73 2.36 14.22
CA ALA A 288 10.27 3.47 13.44
C ALA A 288 10.91 4.53 14.33
N SER A 289 11.90 5.21 13.78
CA SER A 289 12.48 6.37 14.44
C SER A 289 11.51 7.55 14.30
N ALA A 290 11.16 8.15 15.41
CA ALA A 290 10.36 9.36 15.49
C ALA A 290 11.05 10.44 16.35
N GLN A 291 12.34 10.27 16.62
CA GLN A 291 13.15 11.17 17.46
C GLN A 291 14.44 11.58 16.74
N LYS A 292 14.94 12.77 17.08
CA LYS A 292 16.11 13.42 16.46
C LYS A 292 17.39 12.59 16.44
N GLN A 293 17.55 11.67 17.37
CA GLN A 293 18.77 10.89 17.58
C GLN A 293 18.66 9.44 17.08
N ALA A 294 17.85 9.17 16.06
CA ALA A 294 17.55 7.81 15.59
C ALA A 294 17.00 6.88 16.69
N GLY A 295 16.45 7.46 17.76
CA GLY A 295 15.77 6.72 18.82
C GLY A 295 14.46 6.12 18.33
N LEU A 296 14.12 4.94 18.85
CA LEU A 296 12.79 4.34 18.67
C LEU A 296 11.76 5.27 19.29
N GLY A 297 10.96 5.93 18.46
CA GLY A 297 9.90 6.82 18.92
C GLY A 297 8.49 6.35 18.54
N ALA A 298 8.39 5.35 17.63
CA ALA A 298 7.12 4.83 17.20
C ALA A 298 7.14 3.31 17.11
N TYR A 299 6.07 2.67 17.54
CA TYR A 299 5.87 1.23 17.36
C TYR A 299 4.42 0.88 17.08
N MET A 300 4.25 -0.16 16.30
CA MET A 300 2.96 -0.81 16.04
C MET A 300 3.11 -2.30 16.26
N ILE A 301 2.10 -2.91 16.88
CA ILE A 301 1.96 -4.36 16.99
C ILE A 301 0.58 -4.76 16.51
N GLY A 302 0.51 -5.85 15.76
CA GLY A 302 -0.73 -6.36 15.23
C GLY A 302 -0.81 -7.89 15.23
N TRP A 303 -2.03 -8.36 15.18
CA TRP A 303 -2.39 -9.75 14.94
C TRP A 303 -3.44 -9.78 13.83
N SER A 304 -3.32 -10.73 12.91
CA SER A 304 -4.41 -11.01 11.96
C SER A 304 -4.67 -12.50 11.85
N GLY A 305 -5.94 -12.85 11.76
CA GLY A 305 -6.40 -14.23 11.57
C GLY A 305 -7.37 -14.33 10.40
N HIS A 306 -7.22 -15.38 9.59
CA HIS A 306 -8.08 -15.69 8.46
C HIS A 306 -8.71 -17.06 8.63
N ARG A 307 -10.03 -17.15 8.42
CA ARG A 307 -10.79 -18.40 8.50
C ARG A 307 -11.69 -18.58 7.29
N PRO A 308 -11.54 -19.66 6.53
CA PRO A 308 -12.52 -20.06 5.51
C PRO A 308 -13.81 -20.57 6.18
N ILE A 309 -14.97 -20.15 5.67
CA ILE A 309 -16.28 -20.48 6.23
C ILE A 309 -17.23 -20.87 5.09
N GLY A 310 -17.39 -22.17 4.83
CA GLY A 310 -18.42 -22.69 3.91
C GLY A 310 -18.40 -22.11 2.48
N GLY A 311 -17.23 -21.81 1.93
CA GLY A 311 -17.05 -21.16 0.63
C GLY A 311 -16.95 -19.65 0.67
N SER A 312 -17.12 -19.06 1.85
CA SER A 312 -16.83 -17.66 2.20
C SER A 312 -15.55 -17.59 3.02
N SER A 313 -15.03 -16.40 3.26
CA SER A 313 -13.86 -16.22 4.12
C SER A 313 -14.01 -14.99 5.01
N LEU A 314 -13.41 -15.06 6.19
CA LEU A 314 -13.36 -13.97 7.14
C LEU A 314 -11.91 -13.74 7.57
N ARG A 315 -11.44 -12.50 7.46
CA ARG A 315 -10.22 -12.04 8.12
C ARG A 315 -10.56 -11.03 9.20
N ILE A 316 -9.88 -11.14 10.33
CA ILE A 316 -9.90 -10.14 11.40
C ILE A 316 -8.47 -9.67 11.60
N ALA A 317 -8.27 -8.36 11.77
CA ALA A 317 -7.01 -7.78 12.21
C ALA A 317 -7.24 -6.88 13.42
N ILE A 318 -6.31 -6.93 14.35
CA ILE A 318 -6.30 -6.12 15.57
C ILE A 318 -4.93 -5.47 15.65
N GLU A 319 -4.90 -4.15 15.78
CA GLU A 319 -3.67 -3.37 15.78
C GLU A 319 -3.66 -2.36 16.91
N TYR A 320 -2.48 -2.15 17.44
CA TYR A 320 -2.18 -1.09 18.38
C TYR A 320 -0.92 -0.36 17.93
N GLN A 321 -0.98 0.97 17.92
CA GLN A 321 0.22 1.80 17.73
C GLN A 321 0.36 2.81 18.86
N SER A 322 1.61 3.20 19.09
CA SER A 322 1.97 4.31 19.97
C SER A 322 3.16 5.06 19.40
N ILE A 323 3.08 6.37 19.42
CA ILE A 323 4.13 7.26 18.94
C ILE A 323 4.49 8.24 20.04
N ASP A 324 5.77 8.29 20.38
CA ASP A 324 6.39 9.31 21.22
C ASP A 324 7.30 10.16 20.32
N ALA A 325 6.68 11.05 19.56
CA ALA A 325 7.39 11.91 18.61
C ALA A 325 8.06 13.06 19.36
N ASP A 326 9.33 13.32 19.01
CA ASP A 326 10.04 14.52 19.41
C ASP A 326 9.29 15.78 18.94
N GLU A 327 9.40 16.89 19.68
CA GLU A 327 8.77 18.18 19.33
C GLU A 327 9.08 18.66 17.92
N ARG A 328 10.21 18.22 17.34
CA ARG A 328 10.54 18.49 15.93
C ARG A 328 9.62 17.80 14.94
N TYR A 329 9.20 16.58 15.22
CA TYR A 329 8.20 15.89 14.43
C TYR A 329 6.82 16.50 14.67
N LYS A 330 6.56 16.99 15.88
CA LYS A 330 5.32 17.70 16.23
C LYS A 330 5.18 19.04 15.52
N ILE A 331 6.27 19.83 15.44
CA ILE A 331 6.27 21.16 14.78
C ILE A 331 6.11 21.05 13.26
N ARG A 332 6.48 19.89 12.68
CA ARG A 332 6.34 19.59 11.26
C ARG A 332 5.16 18.66 10.96
N GLU A 333 4.10 18.77 11.73
CA GLU A 333 2.90 17.95 11.60
C GLU A 333 2.34 17.95 10.18
N SER A 334 2.24 19.13 9.54
CA SER A 334 1.80 19.27 8.15
C SER A 334 2.72 18.53 7.17
N THR A 335 4.01 18.55 7.41
CA THR A 335 5.02 17.90 6.57
C THR A 335 4.98 16.40 6.66
N LEU A 336 4.88 15.84 7.89
CA LEU A 336 4.78 14.39 8.10
C LEU A 336 3.45 13.82 7.62
N ASP A 337 2.37 14.57 7.77
CA ASP A 337 1.05 14.21 7.30
C ASP A 337 1.05 13.99 5.79
N ASN A 338 1.64 14.91 5.05
CA ASN A 338 1.74 14.82 3.61
C ASN A 338 2.72 13.72 3.14
N TYR A 339 3.77 13.41 3.91
CA TYR A 339 4.86 12.52 3.47
C TYR A 339 4.73 11.07 3.92
N LEU A 340 4.24 10.84 5.14
CA LEU A 340 4.11 9.48 5.70
C LEU A 340 2.66 9.09 5.94
N GLN A 341 1.77 10.01 5.69
CA GLN A 341 0.32 9.94 5.89
C GLN A 341 -0.12 9.36 7.24
N SER A 342 -0.61 10.24 8.06
CA SER A 342 -1.55 10.06 9.17
C SER A 342 -1.19 9.19 10.37
N SER A 343 -0.47 8.08 10.21
CA SER A 343 -0.15 7.29 11.41
C SER A 343 0.69 8.08 12.41
N TYR A 344 1.47 9.05 11.94
CA TYR A 344 2.30 9.93 12.78
C TYR A 344 1.56 11.09 13.44
N LEU A 345 0.34 11.39 13.03
CA LEU A 345 -0.53 12.34 13.71
C LEU A 345 -1.20 11.75 14.97
N LEU A 346 -1.07 10.43 15.16
CA LEU A 346 -1.72 9.72 16.23
C LEU A 346 -0.72 9.41 17.34
N ASN A 347 -0.97 9.88 18.55
CA ASN A 347 -0.20 9.50 19.73
C ASN A 347 -0.41 8.02 20.06
N LYS A 348 -1.68 7.61 20.17
CA LYS A 348 -2.07 6.21 20.40
C LYS A 348 -3.28 5.87 19.56
N SER A 349 -3.33 4.64 19.09
CA SER A 349 -4.50 4.16 18.37
C SER A 349 -4.68 2.65 18.55
N TRP A 350 -5.95 2.24 18.71
CA TRP A 350 -6.42 0.86 18.63
C TRP A 350 -7.35 0.72 17.44
N THR A 351 -7.15 -0.34 16.67
CA THR A 351 -8.02 -0.63 15.52
C THR A 351 -8.37 -2.11 15.49
N ILE A 352 -9.64 -2.38 15.21
CA ILE A 352 -10.15 -3.72 14.88
C ILE A 352 -10.79 -3.64 13.51
N SER A 353 -10.35 -4.49 12.60
CA SER A 353 -10.93 -4.58 11.26
C SER A 353 -11.36 -5.99 10.91
N GLY A 354 -12.46 -6.10 10.17
CA GLY A 354 -13.01 -7.34 9.66
C GLY A 354 -13.24 -7.26 8.17
N TYR A 355 -12.82 -8.29 7.42
CA TYR A 355 -12.99 -8.41 5.97
C TYR A 355 -13.70 -9.72 5.67
N PHE A 356 -14.93 -9.65 5.20
CA PHE A 356 -15.76 -10.79 4.92
C PHE A 356 -16.05 -10.88 3.41
N GLN A 357 -15.56 -11.93 2.77
CA GLN A 357 -15.83 -12.24 1.37
C GLN A 357 -16.82 -13.40 1.28
N LEU A 358 -17.96 -13.15 0.66
CA LEU A 358 -19.02 -14.11 0.45
C LEU A 358 -18.78 -14.94 -0.82
N LYS A 359 -19.36 -16.12 -0.87
CA LYS A 359 -19.27 -17.06 -2.00
C LYS A 359 -19.71 -16.48 -3.35
N ASN A 360 -20.57 -15.47 -3.35
CA ASN A 360 -21.13 -14.80 -4.52
C ASN A 360 -20.39 -13.50 -4.89
N ASP A 361 -19.12 -13.36 -4.47
CA ASP A 361 -18.24 -12.21 -4.68
C ASP A 361 -18.72 -10.89 -4.03
N HIS A 362 -19.69 -10.95 -3.14
CA HIS A 362 -19.99 -9.84 -2.27
C HIS A 362 -18.91 -9.73 -1.20
N LYS A 363 -18.49 -8.51 -0.91
CA LYS A 363 -17.41 -8.22 0.03
C LYS A 363 -17.85 -7.16 1.03
N ILE A 364 -17.61 -7.42 2.30
CA ILE A 364 -17.95 -6.49 3.40
C ILE A 364 -16.68 -6.22 4.18
N SER A 365 -16.38 -4.97 4.47
CA SER A 365 -15.35 -4.61 5.46
C SER A 365 -15.92 -3.71 6.53
N ILE A 366 -15.46 -3.93 7.76
CA ILE A 366 -15.80 -3.13 8.93
C ILE A 366 -14.50 -2.74 9.61
N VAL A 367 -14.35 -1.47 9.93
CA VAL A 367 -13.21 -0.97 10.71
C VAL A 367 -13.73 -0.13 11.87
N VAL A 368 -13.20 -0.39 13.05
CA VAL A 368 -13.47 0.37 14.27
C VAL A 368 -12.13 0.81 14.82
N ALA A 369 -11.95 2.10 15.02
CA ALA A 369 -10.74 2.67 15.57
C ALA A 369 -11.02 3.65 16.71
N THR A 370 -10.18 3.61 17.71
CA THR A 370 -10.10 4.64 18.75
C THR A 370 -8.71 5.27 18.67
N GLN A 371 -8.66 6.57 18.44
CA GLN A 371 -7.44 7.30 18.11
C GLN A 371 -7.26 8.49 19.06
N GLU A 372 -6.05 8.71 19.54
CA GLU A 372 -5.65 9.90 20.28
C GLU A 372 -4.72 10.72 19.35
N SER A 373 -5.14 11.92 18.96
CA SER A 373 -4.32 12.82 18.15
C SER A 373 -3.16 13.41 18.96
N LEU A 374 -2.05 13.70 18.28
CA LEU A 374 -0.97 14.53 18.84
C LEU A 374 -1.40 15.99 19.02
N ASP A 375 -2.38 16.43 18.26
CA ASP A 375 -2.96 17.77 18.40
C ASP A 375 -3.75 17.87 19.72
N ALA A 376 -3.40 18.88 20.53
CA ALA A 376 -4.01 19.09 21.85
C ALA A 376 -5.51 19.46 21.78
N GLU A 377 -6.00 19.93 20.65
CA GLU A 377 -7.42 20.31 20.46
C GLU A 377 -8.29 19.09 20.11
N ARG A 378 -7.74 18.06 19.44
CA ARG A 378 -8.43 16.84 19.00
C ARG A 378 -8.02 15.62 19.84
N LYS A 379 -8.37 15.61 21.12
CA LYS A 379 -7.81 14.64 22.08
C LYS A 379 -8.15 13.18 21.83
N LYS A 380 -9.35 12.86 21.40
CA LYS A 380 -9.79 11.46 21.21
C LYS A 380 -10.89 11.40 20.16
N GLN A 381 -10.72 10.52 19.20
CA GLN A 381 -11.70 10.26 18.15
C GLN A 381 -12.02 8.78 18.10
N ASN A 382 -13.29 8.45 17.86
CA ASN A 382 -13.72 7.12 17.49
C ASN A 382 -14.12 7.15 16.01
N LYS A 383 -13.60 6.21 15.23
CA LYS A 383 -13.91 6.09 13.80
C LYS A 383 -14.54 4.75 13.52
N TYR A 384 -15.61 4.76 12.73
CA TYR A 384 -16.32 3.57 12.29
C TYR A 384 -16.46 3.62 10.79
N GLN A 385 -16.02 2.58 10.10
CA GLN A 385 -16.19 2.46 8.66
C GLN A 385 -16.89 1.15 8.32
N LEU A 386 -17.87 1.23 7.45
CA LEU A 386 -18.50 0.07 6.82
C LEU A 386 -18.36 0.21 5.31
N SER A 387 -17.81 -0.79 4.64
CA SER A 387 -17.84 -0.83 3.18
C SER A 387 -18.50 -2.11 2.69
N TYR A 388 -19.24 -1.99 1.58
CA TYR A 388 -19.90 -3.09 0.91
C TYR A 388 -19.63 -3.02 -0.59
N GLN A 389 -19.09 -4.11 -1.15
CA GLN A 389 -18.83 -4.23 -2.57
C GLN A 389 -19.66 -5.37 -3.14
N LEU A 390 -20.30 -5.13 -4.29
CA LEU A 390 -21.11 -6.13 -4.98
C LEU A 390 -20.90 -6.07 -6.49
N PRO A 391 -20.88 -7.22 -7.18
CA PRO A 391 -20.90 -7.27 -8.63
C PRO A 391 -22.26 -6.80 -9.15
N MET A 392 -22.27 -5.87 -10.08
CA MET A 392 -23.50 -5.31 -10.66
C MET A 392 -23.25 -4.84 -12.09
N LEU A 393 -24.17 -5.14 -13.02
CA LEU A 393 -24.15 -4.65 -14.42
C LEU A 393 -22.80 -4.84 -15.14
N LYS A 394 -22.17 -6.01 -15.00
CA LYS A 394 -20.83 -6.34 -15.51
C LYS A 394 -19.69 -5.52 -14.90
N GLY A 395 -19.96 -4.76 -13.88
CA GLY A 395 -19.00 -3.98 -13.08
C GLY A 395 -19.10 -4.31 -11.60
N GLN A 396 -18.60 -3.41 -10.80
CA GLN A 396 -18.63 -3.50 -9.34
C GLN A 396 -19.13 -2.19 -8.75
N VAL A 397 -20.07 -2.29 -7.83
CA VAL A 397 -20.48 -1.18 -6.97
C VAL A 397 -19.76 -1.30 -5.64
N LYS A 398 -19.22 -0.21 -5.13
CA LYS A 398 -18.71 -0.06 -3.77
C LYS A 398 -19.51 1.03 -3.05
N LEU A 399 -20.04 0.70 -1.89
CA LEU A 399 -20.71 1.63 -1.00
C LEU A 399 -19.89 1.73 0.28
N MET A 400 -19.79 2.91 0.85
CA MET A 400 -19.02 3.15 2.07
C MET A 400 -19.76 4.15 2.96
N ALA A 401 -19.74 3.88 4.24
CA ALA A 401 -20.24 4.77 5.28
C ALA A 401 -19.13 4.90 6.34
N ASP A 402 -18.80 6.13 6.68
CA ASP A 402 -17.87 6.47 7.74
C ASP A 402 -18.56 7.34 8.77
N VAL A 403 -18.24 7.09 10.03
CA VAL A 403 -18.65 7.92 11.15
C VAL A 403 -17.41 8.25 11.94
N THR A 404 -17.12 9.52 12.12
CA THR A 404 -16.08 10.01 13.02
C THR A 404 -16.79 10.74 14.18
N ASP A 405 -16.54 10.28 15.38
CA ASP A 405 -17.08 10.83 16.61
C ASP A 405 -15.91 11.40 17.43
N ASP A 406 -15.83 12.70 17.51
CA ASP A 406 -14.94 13.39 18.42
C ASP A 406 -15.77 14.04 19.52
N ASN A 407 -15.37 13.99 20.75
CA ASN A 407 -16.08 14.33 22.00
C ASN A 407 -17.15 15.46 21.95
N ASN A 408 -17.27 16.20 20.85
CA ASN A 408 -18.16 17.35 20.68
C ASN A 408 -19.08 17.22 19.46
N GLU A 409 -18.63 16.57 18.39
CA GLU A 409 -19.34 16.51 17.11
C GLU A 409 -19.22 15.11 16.51
N SER A 410 -20.25 14.68 15.81
CA SER A 410 -20.26 13.43 15.05
C SER A 410 -20.47 13.74 13.58
N GLU A 411 -19.52 13.36 12.76
CA GLU A 411 -19.55 13.53 11.31
C GLU A 411 -19.83 12.21 10.64
N THR A 412 -20.75 12.21 9.66
CA THR A 412 -21.11 11.01 8.91
C THR A 412 -20.91 11.26 7.42
N TYR A 413 -20.13 10.40 6.78
CA TYR A 413 -19.85 10.45 5.36
C TYR A 413 -20.42 9.22 4.65
N LEU A 414 -21.11 9.44 3.54
CA LEU A 414 -21.60 8.39 2.67
C LEU A 414 -20.96 8.55 1.29
N TRP A 415 -20.44 7.46 0.76
CA TRP A 415 -19.75 7.47 -0.51
C TRP A 415 -20.08 6.25 -1.34
N SER A 416 -20.08 6.39 -2.67
CA SER A 416 -20.37 5.32 -3.61
C SER A 416 -19.46 5.37 -4.82
N GLN A 417 -19.15 4.21 -5.38
CA GLN A 417 -18.42 4.06 -6.62
C GLN A 417 -19.08 2.99 -7.48
N TYR A 418 -19.14 3.23 -8.76
CA TYR A 418 -19.36 2.20 -9.77
C TYR A 418 -18.13 2.10 -10.66
N GLU A 419 -17.57 0.91 -10.78
CA GLU A 419 -16.43 0.62 -11.64
C GLU A 419 -16.79 -0.44 -12.66
N PHE A 420 -16.45 -0.18 -13.91
CA PHE A 420 -16.61 -1.09 -15.02
C PHE A 420 -15.27 -1.37 -15.68
N ARG A 421 -14.95 -2.65 -15.92
CA ARG A 421 -13.73 -3.10 -16.61
C ARG A 421 -14.09 -3.84 -17.89
N PHE A 422 -13.40 -3.55 -19.00
CA PHE A 422 -13.67 -4.11 -20.33
C PHE A 422 -12.41 -4.28 -21.20
#